data_a3c8c57733d815b94936d339bd82de7a
#
_entry.id   a3c8c57733d815b94936d339bd82de7a
#
_cell.length_a   1.000
_cell.length_b   1.000
_cell.length_c   1.000
_cell.angle_alpha   90.00
_cell.angle_beta   90.00
_cell.angle_gamma   90.00
#
_symmetry.space_group_name_H-M   'P 1'
#
loop_
_entity.id
_entity.type
_entity.pdbx_description
1 polymer ?
#
loop_
_entity_poly.entity_id
_entity_poly.type
_entity_poly.pdbx_seq_one_letter_code
_entity_poly.pdbx_strand_id
1 'polypeptide(L)'
;MFLFMAFSVVSVSGHRVLFVREGDSPVGASDPTVILYIALAFSVSLGINVWIFYRVSGGMFNPAVTLALVLGNNMPILRAAMCILAQLVASIAAAGLAQGLLPGPLNAQTTVGNGMTNVEGMFLEMFLTAQLIITIFMLAVEKHKATFLAPLGVGMALFVGHLVGIYYTGASLNPARSFGPAVAAGHFYSDQWVYWAGPFLGSFLAAGFYRLLKFLQYEAANPDQDVDLSCSAREDSNRLACTAERMAIQGKDVPRSTWSRSKDSDVEMGSSIPPKSPQTPIVAVSPNSTDDISGHA
;
A
#
# COMPACT_ATOMS: atom_id res chain seq x y z
N MET A 1 0.24 -1.73 13.69
CA MET A 1 -0.02 -3.11 13.23
C MET A 1 1.09 -3.64 12.32
N PHE A 2 1.36 -3.00 11.16
CA PHE A 2 2.40 -3.47 10.23
C PHE A 2 3.74 -3.75 10.92
N LEU A 3 4.36 -2.74 11.55
CA LEU A 3 5.66 -2.90 12.21
C LEU A 3 5.60 -3.83 13.43
N PHE A 4 4.50 -3.84 14.17
CA PHE A 4 4.33 -4.78 15.30
C PHE A 4 4.44 -6.24 14.82
N MET A 5 3.70 -6.62 13.79
CA MET A 5 3.75 -7.98 13.25
C MET A 5 5.15 -8.30 12.69
N ALA A 6 5.75 -7.37 11.95
CA ALA A 6 7.08 -7.53 11.39
C ALA A 6 8.15 -7.71 12.49
N PHE A 7 8.14 -6.88 13.53
CA PHE A 7 9.09 -6.99 14.65
C PHE A 7 8.88 -8.26 15.47
N SER A 8 7.63 -8.69 15.65
CA SER A 8 7.32 -9.94 16.34
C SER A 8 7.93 -11.14 15.60
N VAL A 9 7.87 -11.17 14.27
CA VAL A 9 8.49 -12.25 13.50
C VAL A 9 10.02 -12.23 13.61
N VAL A 10 10.64 -11.05 13.58
CA VAL A 10 12.10 -10.94 13.79
C VAL A 10 12.50 -11.46 15.16
N SER A 11 11.74 -11.11 16.20
CA SER A 11 12.00 -11.64 17.56
C SER A 11 11.87 -13.16 17.63
N VAL A 12 10.83 -13.73 17.02
CA VAL A 12 10.65 -15.20 16.95
C VAL A 12 11.75 -15.87 16.18
N SER A 13 12.19 -15.30 15.05
CA SER A 13 13.30 -15.86 14.25
C SER A 13 14.63 -15.81 15.02
N GLY A 14 14.88 -14.74 15.77
CA GLY A 14 16.05 -14.60 16.63
C GLY A 14 16.07 -15.62 17.79
N HIS A 15 14.92 -16.02 18.33
CA HIS A 15 14.85 -17.06 19.37
C HIS A 15 15.21 -18.45 18.86
N ARG A 16 14.96 -18.79 17.61
CA ARG A 16 15.40 -20.05 17.02
C ARG A 16 16.92 -20.18 17.00
N VAL A 17 17.64 -19.09 16.88
CA VAL A 17 19.10 -19.05 16.98
C VAL A 17 19.61 -19.45 18.37
N LEU A 18 18.83 -19.18 19.43
CA LEU A 18 19.16 -19.53 20.81
C LEU A 18 18.83 -21.00 21.19
N PHE A 19 17.97 -21.67 20.43
CA PHE A 19 17.62 -23.09 20.64
C PHE A 19 18.40 -24.06 19.77
N VAL A 20 19.45 -23.61 19.08
CA VAL A 20 20.39 -24.50 18.38
C VAL A 20 21.16 -25.30 19.43
N ARG A 21 21.07 -26.62 19.31
CA ARG A 21 21.69 -27.60 20.19
C ARG A 21 23.20 -27.33 20.28
N GLU A 22 23.78 -27.46 21.48
CA GLU A 22 25.22 -27.40 21.66
C GLU A 22 25.93 -28.30 20.63
N GLY A 23 26.70 -27.71 19.70
CA GLY A 23 27.41 -28.39 18.61
C GLY A 23 27.05 -27.97 17.19
N ASP A 24 25.89 -27.30 16.98
CA ASP A 24 25.53 -26.74 15.67
C ASP A 24 26.03 -25.29 15.57
N SER A 25 26.52 -24.90 14.40
CA SER A 25 26.88 -23.49 14.15
C SER A 25 25.69 -22.57 14.38
N PRO A 26 25.87 -21.43 15.06
CA PRO A 26 24.75 -20.50 15.28
C PRO A 26 24.16 -20.09 13.93
N VAL A 27 22.87 -20.41 13.76
CA VAL A 27 22.08 -19.97 12.60
C VAL A 27 21.93 -18.47 12.72
N GLY A 28 22.80 -17.72 12.06
CA GLY A 28 22.81 -16.24 12.09
C GLY A 28 21.95 -15.62 11.00
N ALA A 29 22.02 -14.31 10.90
CA ALA A 29 21.37 -13.54 9.80
C ALA A 29 21.84 -13.95 8.39
N SER A 30 22.79 -14.85 8.28
CA SER A 30 23.30 -15.46 7.04
C SER A 30 22.54 -16.71 6.60
N ASP A 31 21.61 -17.25 7.41
CA ASP A 31 20.78 -18.38 6.99
C ASP A 31 19.70 -17.92 6.00
N PRO A 32 19.73 -18.42 4.75
CA PRO A 32 18.74 -18.06 3.75
C PRO A 32 17.29 -18.33 4.20
N THR A 33 17.06 -19.32 5.04
CA THR A 33 15.73 -19.65 5.56
C THR A 33 15.21 -18.55 6.50
N VAL A 34 16.07 -18.02 7.37
CA VAL A 34 15.74 -16.92 8.27
C VAL A 34 15.48 -15.64 7.48
N ILE A 35 16.32 -15.35 6.48
CA ILE A 35 16.13 -14.19 5.58
C ILE A 35 14.80 -14.29 4.86
N LEU A 36 14.48 -15.45 4.28
CA LEU A 36 13.22 -15.70 3.58
C LEU A 36 12.02 -15.52 4.52
N TYR A 37 12.09 -16.04 5.73
CA TYR A 37 11.03 -15.95 6.72
C TYR A 37 10.75 -14.49 7.14
N ILE A 38 11.80 -13.72 7.42
CA ILE A 38 11.68 -12.30 7.76
C ILE A 38 11.16 -11.50 6.57
N ALA A 39 11.72 -11.71 5.37
CA ALA A 39 11.31 -11.02 4.15
C ALA A 39 9.82 -11.25 3.84
N LEU A 40 9.37 -12.51 3.96
CA LEU A 40 7.96 -12.86 3.74
C LEU A 40 7.04 -12.19 4.78
N ALA A 41 7.43 -12.19 6.05
CA ALA A 41 6.63 -11.58 7.10
C ALA A 41 6.48 -10.06 6.95
N PHE A 42 7.57 -9.34 6.64
CA PHE A 42 7.51 -7.91 6.35
C PHE A 42 6.63 -7.60 5.15
N SER A 43 6.79 -8.37 4.08
CA SER A 43 6.04 -8.22 2.84
C SER A 43 4.54 -8.43 3.03
N VAL A 44 4.16 -9.58 3.59
CA VAL A 44 2.76 -9.94 3.83
C VAL A 44 2.11 -8.96 4.82
N SER A 45 2.83 -8.63 5.91
CA SER A 45 2.33 -7.65 6.88
C SER A 45 2.11 -6.28 6.26
N LEU A 46 3.04 -5.79 5.41
CA LEU A 46 2.84 -4.53 4.70
C LEU A 46 1.65 -4.62 3.76
N GLY A 47 1.59 -5.63 2.90
CA GLY A 47 0.52 -5.81 1.92
C GLY A 47 -0.87 -5.82 2.56
N ILE A 48 -1.06 -6.61 3.62
CA ILE A 48 -2.33 -6.69 4.36
C ILE A 48 -2.69 -5.32 4.98
N ASN A 49 -1.73 -4.65 5.65
CA ASN A 49 -2.00 -3.37 6.29
C ASN A 49 -2.27 -2.26 5.27
N VAL A 50 -1.57 -2.24 4.12
CA VAL A 50 -1.90 -1.34 3.03
C VAL A 50 -3.32 -1.60 2.53
N TRP A 51 -3.73 -2.85 2.36
CA TRP A 51 -5.08 -3.21 1.92
C TRP A 51 -6.17 -2.71 2.87
N ILE A 52 -5.98 -2.94 4.17
CA ILE A 52 -6.93 -2.52 5.22
C ILE A 52 -7.03 -0.99 5.29
N PHE A 53 -5.88 -0.30 5.33
CA PHE A 53 -5.82 1.13 5.62
C PHE A 53 -5.73 2.03 4.38
N TYR A 54 -5.74 1.46 3.17
CA TYR A 54 -5.65 2.23 1.93
C TYR A 54 -6.73 3.32 1.85
N ARG A 55 -7.97 2.95 2.18
CA ARG A 55 -9.12 3.87 2.14
C ARG A 55 -9.20 4.82 3.35
N VAL A 56 -8.46 4.54 4.41
CA VAL A 56 -8.48 5.33 5.66
C VAL A 56 -7.41 6.42 5.62
N SER A 57 -6.15 6.02 5.38
CA SER A 57 -4.99 6.91 5.46
C SER A 57 -4.15 6.95 4.18
N GLY A 58 -4.47 6.12 3.19
CA GLY A 58 -3.63 5.85 2.03
C GLY A 58 -2.64 4.70 2.25
N GLY A 59 -2.69 4.01 3.40
CA GLY A 59 -1.79 2.90 3.72
C GLY A 59 -0.32 3.31 3.87
N MET A 60 -0.08 4.52 4.38
CA MET A 60 1.27 5.10 4.50
C MET A 60 1.87 4.77 5.86
N PHE A 61 2.94 3.98 5.88
CA PHE A 61 3.62 3.54 7.09
C PHE A 61 5.12 3.83 7.08
N ASN A 62 5.57 4.73 6.20
CA ASN A 62 6.97 4.96 5.90
C ASN A 62 7.26 6.43 5.62
N PRO A 63 8.13 7.11 6.40
CA PRO A 63 8.51 8.50 6.17
C PRO A 63 9.12 8.76 4.78
N ALA A 64 9.89 7.81 4.23
CA ALA A 64 10.47 7.96 2.90
C ALA A 64 9.40 7.93 1.80
N VAL A 65 8.41 7.03 1.90
CA VAL A 65 7.24 7.00 1.01
C VAL A 65 6.45 8.31 1.13
N THR A 66 6.24 8.78 2.35
CA THR A 66 5.51 10.04 2.61
C THR A 66 6.24 11.23 1.99
N LEU A 67 7.56 11.30 2.11
CA LEU A 67 8.38 12.32 1.47
C LEU A 67 8.26 12.24 -0.07
N ALA A 68 8.35 11.05 -0.63
CA ALA A 68 8.25 10.86 -2.08
C ALA A 68 6.89 11.33 -2.64
N LEU A 69 5.79 11.09 -1.90
CA LEU A 69 4.46 11.58 -2.30
C LEU A 69 4.37 13.10 -2.30
N VAL A 70 5.08 13.79 -1.39
CA VAL A 70 5.20 15.26 -1.42
C VAL A 70 6.00 15.68 -2.65
N LEU A 71 7.15 15.07 -2.88
CA LEU A 71 8.03 15.38 -4.02
C LEU A 71 7.34 15.10 -5.36
N GLY A 72 6.49 14.06 -5.43
CA GLY A 72 5.66 13.71 -6.58
C GLY A 72 4.42 14.61 -6.76
N ASN A 73 4.21 15.58 -5.87
CA ASN A 73 3.03 16.47 -5.83
C ASN A 73 1.70 15.73 -5.61
N ASN A 74 1.73 14.61 -4.91
CA ASN A 74 0.54 13.80 -4.60
C ASN A 74 0.05 13.98 -3.16
N MET A 75 0.77 14.77 -2.33
CA MET A 75 0.43 15.01 -0.93
C MET A 75 0.85 16.41 -0.48
N PRO A 76 -0.01 17.16 0.27
CA PRO A 76 0.37 18.42 0.86
C PRO A 76 1.35 18.24 2.03
N ILE A 77 2.30 19.18 2.18
CA ILE A 77 3.39 19.12 3.17
C ILE A 77 2.89 18.99 4.60
N LEU A 78 1.84 19.72 4.98
CA LEU A 78 1.29 19.67 6.35
C LEU A 78 0.78 18.26 6.70
N ARG A 79 0.06 17.62 5.78
CA ARG A 79 -0.39 16.24 5.96
C ARG A 79 0.79 15.26 6.06
N ALA A 80 1.81 15.46 5.25
CA ALA A 80 3.02 14.65 5.29
C ALA A 80 3.73 14.75 6.64
N ALA A 81 3.91 15.96 7.18
CA ALA A 81 4.52 16.17 8.49
C ALA A 81 3.76 15.44 9.61
N MET A 82 2.42 15.56 9.63
CA MET A 82 1.58 14.83 10.61
C MET A 82 1.70 13.31 10.45
N CYS A 83 1.73 12.81 9.22
CA CYS A 83 1.90 11.39 8.94
C CYS A 83 3.27 10.88 9.43
N ILE A 84 4.36 11.61 9.17
CA ILE A 84 5.71 11.23 9.59
C ILE A 84 5.79 11.15 11.12
N LEU A 85 5.26 12.14 11.83
CA LEU A 85 5.20 12.10 13.30
C LEU A 85 4.44 10.89 13.82
N ALA A 86 3.25 10.62 13.25
CA ALA A 86 2.45 9.46 13.62
C ALA A 86 3.19 8.14 13.32
N GLN A 87 3.90 8.03 12.20
CA GLN A 87 4.69 6.86 11.82
C GLN A 87 5.84 6.59 12.79
N LEU A 88 6.55 7.63 13.23
CA LEU A 88 7.64 7.49 14.21
C LEU A 88 7.12 7.05 15.58
N VAL A 89 6.08 7.70 16.10
CA VAL A 89 5.44 7.33 17.37
C VAL A 89 4.88 5.92 17.31
N ALA A 90 4.19 5.57 16.22
CA ALA A 90 3.64 4.23 16.03
C ALA A 90 4.72 3.15 15.93
N SER A 91 5.89 3.46 15.37
CA SER A 91 7.01 2.53 15.30
C SER A 91 7.61 2.26 16.68
N ILE A 92 7.79 3.30 17.51
CA ILE A 92 8.25 3.16 18.90
C ILE A 92 7.25 2.28 19.67
N ALA A 93 5.95 2.59 19.57
CA ALA A 93 4.91 1.80 20.23
C ALA A 93 4.89 0.34 19.75
N ALA A 94 5.07 0.10 18.46
CA ALA A 94 5.13 -1.25 17.88
C ALA A 94 6.33 -2.05 18.42
N ALA A 95 7.51 -1.42 18.50
CA ALA A 95 8.71 -2.03 19.06
C ALA A 95 8.58 -2.32 20.54
N GLY A 96 8.05 -1.36 21.33
CA GLY A 96 7.79 -1.54 22.76
C GLY A 96 6.76 -2.63 23.05
N LEU A 97 5.69 -2.71 22.26
CA LEU A 97 4.70 -3.79 22.38
C LEU A 97 5.31 -5.17 22.06
N ALA A 98 6.10 -5.27 20.99
CA ALA A 98 6.76 -6.52 20.64
C ALA A 98 7.73 -6.97 21.74
N GLN A 99 8.52 -6.02 22.29
CA GLN A 99 9.44 -6.30 23.39
C GLN A 99 8.72 -6.69 24.69
N GLY A 100 7.55 -6.08 24.98
CA GLY A 100 6.80 -6.36 26.20
C GLY A 100 5.94 -7.63 26.14
N LEU A 101 5.52 -8.07 24.95
CA LEU A 101 4.64 -9.23 24.79
C LEU A 101 5.39 -10.53 24.47
N LEU A 102 6.57 -10.42 23.85
CA LEU A 102 7.33 -11.59 23.44
C LEU A 102 8.49 -11.82 24.41
N PRO A 103 8.77 -13.08 24.80
CA PRO A 103 9.91 -13.39 25.63
C PRO A 103 11.22 -13.13 24.89
N GLY A 104 12.25 -12.66 25.60
CA GLY A 104 13.60 -12.42 25.08
C GLY A 104 13.82 -11.03 24.46
N PRO A 105 15.03 -10.76 23.94
CA PRO A 105 15.37 -9.45 23.41
C PRO A 105 14.72 -9.16 22.05
N LEU A 106 14.36 -7.88 21.83
CA LEU A 106 13.89 -7.42 20.52
C LEU A 106 15.07 -7.29 19.55
N ASN A 107 15.29 -8.29 18.70
CA ASN A 107 16.37 -8.32 17.72
C ASN A 107 15.96 -7.64 16.39
N ALA A 108 15.23 -6.53 16.45
CA ALA A 108 14.66 -5.87 15.28
C ALA A 108 15.45 -4.62 14.83
N GLN A 109 16.57 -4.30 15.49
CA GLN A 109 17.43 -3.18 15.09
C GLN A 109 18.11 -3.46 13.75
N THR A 110 18.36 -2.39 13.01
CA THR A 110 19.11 -2.41 11.75
C THR A 110 20.52 -1.91 11.98
N THR A 111 21.49 -2.57 11.39
CA THR A 111 22.90 -2.16 11.38
C THR A 111 23.55 -2.63 10.09
N VAL A 112 24.52 -1.87 9.59
CA VAL A 112 25.34 -2.24 8.43
C VAL A 112 26.36 -3.26 8.87
N GLY A 113 26.45 -4.38 8.15
CA GLY A 113 27.32 -5.49 8.53
C GLY A 113 27.85 -6.28 7.34
N ASN A 114 28.42 -7.45 7.65
CA ASN A 114 28.91 -8.41 6.66
C ASN A 114 29.90 -7.82 5.63
N GLY A 115 30.83 -6.97 6.12
CA GLY A 115 31.88 -6.38 5.30
C GLY A 115 31.49 -5.16 4.47
N MET A 116 30.23 -4.70 4.59
CA MET A 116 29.74 -3.52 3.90
C MET A 116 30.10 -2.24 4.67
N THR A 117 30.54 -1.22 3.97
CA THR A 117 30.76 0.11 4.54
C THR A 117 29.44 0.85 4.71
N ASN A 118 29.37 1.86 5.60
CA ASN A 118 28.17 2.66 5.79
C ASN A 118 27.72 3.39 4.52
N VAL A 119 28.65 3.78 3.67
CA VAL A 119 28.36 4.46 2.40
C VAL A 119 27.73 3.49 1.41
N GLU A 120 28.27 2.28 1.29
CA GLU A 120 27.67 1.22 0.46
C GLU A 120 26.28 0.84 0.96
N GLY A 121 26.11 0.72 2.30
CA GLY A 121 24.83 0.46 2.93
C GLY A 121 23.79 1.57 2.64
N MET A 122 24.23 2.84 2.67
CA MET A 122 23.37 3.98 2.32
C MET A 122 22.90 3.89 0.86
N PHE A 123 23.79 3.58 -0.09
CA PHE A 123 23.40 3.43 -1.49
C PHE A 123 22.51 2.20 -1.72
N LEU A 124 22.77 1.10 -1.04
CA LEU A 124 21.89 -0.06 -1.09
C LEU A 124 20.47 0.31 -0.62
N GLU A 125 20.35 0.90 0.56
CA GLU A 125 19.05 1.36 1.09
C GLU A 125 18.36 2.37 0.16
N MET A 126 19.12 3.25 -0.51
CA MET A 126 18.61 4.18 -1.51
C MET A 126 17.94 3.45 -2.67
N PHE A 127 18.61 2.46 -3.28
CA PHE A 127 18.06 1.73 -4.42
C PHE A 127 16.87 0.85 -4.03
N LEU A 128 16.95 0.15 -2.89
CA LEU A 128 15.85 -0.67 -2.39
C LEU A 128 14.60 0.17 -2.10
N THR A 129 14.80 1.34 -1.48
CA THR A 129 13.71 2.28 -1.19
C THR A 129 13.16 2.90 -2.46
N ALA A 130 14.00 3.26 -3.43
CA ALA A 130 13.57 3.79 -4.71
C ALA A 130 12.68 2.78 -5.47
N GLN A 131 13.06 1.50 -5.50
CA GLN A 131 12.24 0.44 -6.10
C GLN A 131 10.86 0.34 -5.44
N LEU A 132 10.82 0.32 -4.10
CA LEU A 132 9.55 0.29 -3.35
C LEU A 132 8.66 1.48 -3.71
N ILE A 133 9.24 2.69 -3.74
CA ILE A 133 8.50 3.92 -4.01
C ILE A 133 8.02 3.99 -5.46
N ILE A 134 8.85 3.59 -6.44
CA ILE A 134 8.42 3.52 -7.84
C ILE A 134 7.23 2.56 -7.99
N THR A 135 7.27 1.41 -7.31
CA THR A 135 6.14 0.47 -7.30
C THR A 135 4.88 1.14 -6.74
N ILE A 136 5.00 1.92 -5.65
CA ILE A 136 3.86 2.66 -5.07
C ILE A 136 3.33 3.71 -6.05
N PHE A 137 4.19 4.49 -6.71
CA PHE A 137 3.77 5.46 -7.70
C PHE A 137 3.00 4.80 -8.84
N MET A 138 3.57 3.75 -9.42
CA MET A 138 3.00 3.13 -10.62
C MET A 138 1.77 2.25 -10.36
N LEU A 139 1.60 1.69 -9.15
CA LEU A 139 0.46 0.81 -8.84
C LEU A 139 -0.63 1.46 -8.00
N ALA A 140 -0.27 2.39 -7.10
CA ALA A 140 -1.20 2.96 -6.13
C ALA A 140 -1.56 4.42 -6.43
N VAL A 141 -0.62 5.23 -6.92
CA VAL A 141 -0.85 6.64 -7.26
C VAL A 141 -1.45 6.77 -8.65
N GLU A 142 -0.85 6.13 -9.64
CA GLU A 142 -1.43 6.04 -10.98
C GLU A 142 -2.69 5.18 -10.96
N LYS A 143 -3.75 5.70 -11.62
CA LYS A 143 -5.05 5.01 -11.69
C LYS A 143 -5.08 4.13 -12.92
N HIS A 144 -5.16 2.83 -12.72
CA HIS A 144 -5.29 1.84 -13.78
C HIS A 144 -6.11 0.63 -13.30
N LYS A 145 -6.46 -0.27 -14.21
CA LYS A 145 -7.31 -1.45 -13.92
C LYS A 145 -6.77 -2.33 -12.78
N ALA A 146 -5.46 -2.42 -12.61
CA ALA A 146 -4.84 -3.23 -11.58
C ALA A 146 -4.57 -2.48 -10.25
N THR A 147 -5.05 -1.23 -10.07
CA THR A 147 -4.85 -0.46 -8.82
C THR A 147 -5.33 -1.21 -7.57
N PHE A 148 -6.35 -2.06 -7.69
CA PHE A 148 -6.82 -2.89 -6.58
C PHE A 148 -5.80 -3.93 -6.10
N LEU A 149 -4.84 -4.31 -6.96
CA LEU A 149 -3.72 -5.20 -6.64
C LEU A 149 -2.50 -4.44 -6.08
N ALA A 150 -2.54 -3.10 -6.01
CA ALA A 150 -1.42 -2.31 -5.53
C ALA A 150 -0.86 -2.78 -4.17
N PRO A 151 -1.69 -3.15 -3.16
CA PRO A 151 -1.17 -3.67 -1.89
C PRO A 151 -0.31 -4.92 -2.05
N LEU A 152 -0.69 -5.83 -2.96
CA LEU A 152 0.10 -7.03 -3.25
C LEU A 152 1.42 -6.66 -3.92
N GLY A 153 1.40 -5.80 -4.94
CA GLY A 153 2.61 -5.34 -5.63
C GLY A 153 3.58 -4.61 -4.70
N VAL A 154 3.07 -3.75 -3.82
CA VAL A 154 3.86 -3.04 -2.80
C VAL A 154 4.48 -4.03 -1.80
N GLY A 155 3.71 -5.03 -1.36
CA GLY A 155 4.24 -6.12 -0.53
C GLY A 155 5.37 -6.88 -1.24
N MET A 156 5.18 -7.26 -2.50
CA MET A 156 6.20 -7.97 -3.29
C MET A 156 7.46 -7.14 -3.52
N ALA A 157 7.34 -5.83 -3.74
CA ALA A 157 8.50 -4.95 -3.84
C ALA A 157 9.30 -4.91 -2.52
N LEU A 158 8.60 -4.87 -1.38
CA LEU A 158 9.24 -4.96 -0.07
C LEU A 158 9.90 -6.33 0.14
N PHE A 159 9.27 -7.42 -0.31
CA PHE A 159 9.81 -8.78 -0.24
C PHE A 159 11.16 -8.88 -0.92
N VAL A 160 11.24 -8.48 -2.19
CA VAL A 160 12.50 -8.51 -2.95
C VAL A 160 13.55 -7.61 -2.30
N GLY A 161 13.16 -6.41 -1.84
CA GLY A 161 14.07 -5.52 -1.12
C GLY A 161 14.64 -6.14 0.16
N HIS A 162 13.83 -6.88 0.90
CA HIS A 162 14.27 -7.58 2.12
C HIS A 162 15.16 -8.78 1.81
N LEU A 163 14.89 -9.55 0.76
CA LEU A 163 15.77 -10.65 0.35
C LEU A 163 17.21 -10.18 0.08
N VAL A 164 17.37 -9.00 -0.48
CA VAL A 164 18.68 -8.40 -0.75
C VAL A 164 19.24 -7.71 0.50
N GLY A 165 18.43 -6.91 1.18
CA GLY A 165 18.92 -5.98 2.21
C GLY A 165 19.16 -6.60 3.58
N ILE A 166 18.42 -7.65 3.99
CA ILE A 166 18.52 -8.21 5.36
C ILE A 166 19.95 -8.60 5.70
N TYR A 167 20.65 -9.26 4.79
CA TYR A 167 22.01 -9.74 5.02
C TYR A 167 22.99 -8.60 5.27
N TYR A 168 22.90 -7.49 4.53
CA TYR A 168 23.88 -6.41 4.56
C TYR A 168 23.52 -5.26 5.50
N THR A 169 22.25 -4.84 5.53
CA THR A 169 21.80 -3.63 6.24
C THR A 169 20.70 -3.91 7.25
N GLY A 170 20.22 -5.16 7.33
CA GLY A 170 19.00 -5.47 8.07
C GLY A 170 17.72 -5.04 7.35
N ALA A 171 17.80 -4.52 6.12
CA ALA A 171 16.71 -4.05 5.26
C ALA A 171 15.77 -3.07 5.97
N SER A 172 16.09 -1.79 5.90
CA SER A 172 15.23 -0.76 6.45
C SER A 172 14.15 -0.33 5.47
N LEU A 173 14.52 0.27 4.35
CA LEU A 173 13.67 0.91 3.36
C LEU A 173 12.69 1.95 3.97
N ASN A 174 12.78 2.15 5.28
CA ASN A 174 11.81 2.88 6.07
C ASN A 174 12.47 3.48 7.32
N PRO A 175 12.69 4.79 7.41
CA PRO A 175 13.27 5.41 8.59
C PRO A 175 12.55 5.07 9.90
N ALA A 176 11.21 4.99 9.91
CA ALA A 176 10.45 4.63 11.10
C ALA A 176 10.71 3.18 11.53
N ARG A 177 10.91 2.25 10.58
CA ARG A 177 11.23 0.84 10.87
C ARG A 177 12.56 0.70 11.62
N SER A 178 13.54 1.53 11.32
CA SER A 178 14.84 1.49 12.00
C SER A 178 14.86 2.31 13.29
N PHE A 179 14.11 3.41 13.33
CA PHE A 179 14.04 4.31 14.47
C PHE A 179 13.34 3.69 15.68
N GLY A 180 12.19 3.06 15.50
CA GLY A 180 11.38 2.49 16.60
C GLY A 180 12.15 1.49 17.46
N PRO A 181 12.75 0.43 16.90
CA PRO A 181 13.56 -0.51 17.66
C PRO A 181 14.79 0.11 18.32
N ALA A 182 15.43 1.10 17.70
CA ALA A 182 16.56 1.81 18.31
C ALA A 182 16.15 2.56 19.58
N VAL A 183 14.99 3.23 19.55
CA VAL A 183 14.40 3.90 20.73
C VAL A 183 13.98 2.89 21.78
N ALA A 184 13.29 1.83 21.40
CA ALA A 184 12.82 0.81 22.35
C ALA A 184 13.97 0.09 23.06
N ALA A 185 15.07 -0.20 22.35
CA ALA A 185 16.27 -0.78 22.92
C ALA A 185 17.13 0.22 23.71
N GLY A 186 16.85 1.52 23.61
CA GLY A 186 17.66 2.58 24.22
C GLY A 186 19.09 2.67 23.64
N HIS A 187 19.30 2.15 22.44
CA HIS A 187 20.60 2.10 21.81
C HIS A 187 20.54 2.50 20.34
N PHE A 188 21.39 3.44 19.96
CA PHE A 188 21.56 3.91 18.58
C PHE A 188 22.96 3.52 18.09
N TYR A 189 23.02 2.71 17.05
CA TYR A 189 24.27 2.40 16.38
C TYR A 189 24.81 3.64 15.64
N SER A 190 26.13 3.72 15.46
CA SER A 190 26.79 4.84 14.77
C SER A 190 26.40 5.00 13.31
N ASP A 191 25.84 3.96 12.72
CA ASP A 191 25.33 3.88 11.35
C ASP A 191 23.84 4.17 11.23
N GLN A 192 23.17 4.59 12.29
CA GLN A 192 21.73 4.91 12.29
C GLN A 192 21.36 5.96 11.22
N TRP A 193 22.26 6.87 10.89
CA TRP A 193 22.06 7.88 9.85
C TRP A 193 21.84 7.29 8.46
N VAL A 194 22.39 6.09 8.17
CA VAL A 194 22.23 5.37 6.90
C VAL A 194 20.76 5.13 6.59
N TYR A 195 19.97 4.79 7.61
CA TYR A 195 18.54 4.48 7.52
C TYR A 195 17.62 5.70 7.42
N TRP A 196 18.20 6.87 7.43
CA TRP A 196 17.53 8.13 7.09
C TRP A 196 18.00 8.62 5.73
N ALA A 197 19.31 8.73 5.55
CA ALA A 197 19.90 9.25 4.31
C ALA A 197 19.59 8.37 3.10
N GLY A 198 19.81 7.05 3.21
CA GLY A 198 19.54 6.10 2.13
C GLY A 198 18.08 6.15 1.65
N PRO A 199 17.09 5.90 2.53
CA PRO A 199 15.68 5.96 2.15
C PRO A 199 15.22 7.33 1.63
N PHE A 200 15.69 8.43 2.18
CA PHE A 200 15.35 9.76 1.66
C PHE A 200 15.96 10.03 0.29
N LEU A 201 17.21 9.65 0.05
CA LEU A 201 17.79 9.69 -1.29
C LEU A 201 17.01 8.82 -2.28
N GLY A 202 16.55 7.65 -1.84
CA GLY A 202 15.63 6.79 -2.59
C GLY A 202 14.32 7.50 -2.95
N SER A 203 13.79 8.31 -2.03
CA SER A 203 12.59 9.12 -2.29
C SER A 203 12.83 10.17 -3.38
N PHE A 204 13.97 10.86 -3.35
CA PHE A 204 14.33 11.83 -4.39
C PHE A 204 14.53 11.16 -5.74
N LEU A 205 15.22 10.01 -5.77
CA LEU A 205 15.46 9.26 -7.00
C LEU A 205 14.15 8.78 -7.63
N ALA A 206 13.28 8.16 -6.83
CA ALA A 206 12.00 7.65 -7.31
C ALA A 206 11.03 8.75 -7.75
N ALA A 207 10.92 9.83 -6.97
CA ALA A 207 10.07 10.97 -7.32
C ALA A 207 10.58 11.70 -8.57
N GLY A 208 11.90 11.83 -8.72
CA GLY A 208 12.52 12.39 -9.91
C GLY A 208 12.23 11.56 -11.16
N PHE A 209 12.38 10.24 -11.04
CA PHE A 209 12.05 9.30 -12.13
C PHE A 209 10.55 9.34 -12.49
N TYR A 210 9.67 9.32 -11.49
CA TYR A 210 8.23 9.44 -11.72
C TYR A 210 7.86 10.74 -12.44
N ARG A 211 8.41 11.88 -11.99
CA ARG A 211 8.19 13.17 -12.64
C ARG A 211 8.72 13.21 -14.08
N LEU A 212 9.86 12.57 -14.32
CA LEU A 212 10.40 12.43 -15.67
C LEU A 212 9.46 11.64 -16.57
N LEU A 213 8.92 10.51 -16.10
CA LEU A 213 7.93 9.72 -16.85
C LEU A 213 6.68 10.56 -17.17
N LYS A 214 6.15 11.31 -16.19
CA LYS A 214 5.00 12.21 -16.41
C LYS A 214 5.32 13.31 -17.42
N PHE A 215 6.52 13.89 -17.35
CA PHE A 215 6.95 14.88 -18.34
C PHE A 215 7.06 14.29 -19.76
N LEU A 216 7.50 13.05 -19.88
CA LEU A 216 7.58 12.33 -21.16
C LEU A 216 6.22 11.80 -21.63
N GLN A 217 5.13 12.03 -20.88
CA GLN A 217 3.78 11.56 -21.22
C GLN A 217 3.75 10.04 -21.51
N TYR A 218 4.34 9.25 -20.60
CA TYR A 218 4.52 7.80 -20.78
C TYR A 218 3.19 7.07 -21.10
N GLU A 219 2.05 7.63 -20.69
CA GLU A 219 0.72 7.09 -20.99
C GLU A 219 0.43 7.03 -22.51
N ALA A 220 1.07 7.92 -23.28
CA ALA A 220 0.93 7.92 -24.74
C ALA A 220 1.70 6.79 -25.44
N ALA A 221 2.64 6.13 -24.74
CA ALA A 221 3.44 5.05 -25.33
C ALA A 221 2.60 3.77 -25.57
N ASN A 222 1.60 3.52 -24.74
CA ASN A 222 0.67 2.40 -24.87
C ASN A 222 -0.77 2.92 -24.74
N PRO A 223 -1.30 3.58 -25.78
CA PRO A 223 -2.66 4.08 -25.76
C PRO A 223 -3.64 2.90 -25.58
N ASP A 224 -4.73 3.16 -24.89
CA ASP A 224 -5.83 2.20 -24.65
C ASP A 224 -5.51 1.02 -23.70
N GLN A 225 -4.30 0.94 -23.11
CA GLN A 225 -3.96 -0.14 -22.17
C GLN A 225 -4.92 -0.22 -20.98
N ASP A 226 -5.38 0.93 -20.49
CA ASP A 226 -6.27 1.04 -19.33
C ASP A 226 -7.71 1.44 -19.70
N VAL A 227 -8.00 1.56 -21.01
CA VAL A 227 -9.36 1.87 -21.46
C VAL A 227 -10.28 0.69 -21.15
N ASP A 228 -11.32 0.97 -20.40
CA ASP A 228 -12.39 0.01 -20.16
C ASP A 228 -13.23 -0.08 -21.45
N LEU A 229 -13.16 -1.22 -22.14
CA LEU A 229 -13.90 -1.46 -23.39
C LEU A 229 -15.41 -1.23 -23.19
N SER A 230 -15.94 -1.41 -21.98
CA SER A 230 -17.33 -1.10 -21.65
C SER A 230 -17.59 0.41 -21.58
N CYS A 231 -16.61 1.21 -21.12
CA CYS A 231 -16.73 2.68 -21.09
C CYS A 231 -16.59 3.27 -22.49
N SER A 232 -15.65 2.76 -23.32
CA SER A 232 -15.50 3.23 -24.69
C SER A 232 -16.73 2.92 -25.54
N ALA A 233 -17.27 1.70 -25.42
CA ALA A 233 -18.51 1.32 -26.10
C ALA A 233 -19.73 2.18 -25.64
N ARG A 234 -19.76 2.58 -24.37
CA ARG A 234 -20.82 3.43 -23.82
C ARG A 234 -20.67 4.88 -24.25
N GLU A 235 -19.45 5.39 -24.33
CA GLU A 235 -19.17 6.73 -24.88
C GLU A 235 -19.47 6.81 -26.38
N ASP A 236 -19.12 5.79 -27.14
CA ASP A 236 -19.45 5.71 -28.55
C ASP A 236 -20.97 5.60 -28.79
N SER A 237 -21.68 4.82 -27.96
CA SER A 237 -23.14 4.75 -28.00
C SER A 237 -23.78 6.11 -27.64
N ASN A 238 -23.27 6.80 -26.64
CA ASN A 238 -23.75 8.13 -26.25
C ASN A 238 -23.45 9.20 -27.32
N ARG A 239 -22.27 9.13 -27.96
CA ARG A 239 -21.91 10.01 -29.10
C ARG A 239 -22.80 9.75 -30.31
N LEU A 240 -23.09 8.49 -30.63
CA LEU A 240 -23.99 8.12 -31.70
C LEU A 240 -25.42 8.56 -31.43
N ALA A 241 -25.92 8.38 -30.21
CA ALA A 241 -27.23 8.84 -29.78
C ALA A 241 -27.36 10.38 -29.86
N CYS A 242 -26.38 11.11 -29.37
CA CYS A 242 -26.33 12.57 -29.44
C CYS A 242 -26.25 13.09 -30.88
N THR A 243 -25.53 12.38 -31.75
CA THR A 243 -25.42 12.71 -33.17
C THR A 243 -26.74 12.44 -33.89
N ALA A 244 -27.41 11.32 -33.59
CA ALA A 244 -28.71 10.97 -34.14
C ALA A 244 -29.80 12.02 -33.73
N GLU A 245 -29.78 12.45 -32.49
CA GLU A 245 -30.68 13.46 -31.94
C GLU A 245 -30.47 14.84 -32.62
N ARG A 246 -29.21 15.23 -32.84
CA ARG A 246 -28.87 16.45 -33.59
C ARG A 246 -29.32 16.39 -35.04
N MET A 247 -29.16 15.22 -35.70
CA MET A 247 -29.64 15.05 -37.08
C MET A 247 -31.17 15.11 -37.17
N ALA A 248 -31.89 14.52 -36.21
CA ALA A 248 -33.34 14.57 -36.13
C ALA A 248 -33.85 16.01 -35.94
N ILE A 249 -33.21 16.81 -35.09
CA ILE A 249 -33.51 18.22 -34.89
C ILE A 249 -33.30 19.06 -36.17
N GLN A 250 -32.29 18.64 -36.99
CA GLN A 250 -32.01 19.32 -38.28
C GLN A 250 -32.82 18.79 -39.46
N GLY A 251 -33.79 17.89 -39.20
CA GLY A 251 -34.61 17.28 -40.29
C GLY A 251 -33.86 16.45 -41.27
N LYS A 252 -32.72 15.91 -40.88
CA LYS A 252 -31.87 15.02 -41.68
C LYS A 252 -32.15 13.56 -41.35
N ASP A 253 -32.21 12.70 -42.36
CA ASP A 253 -32.39 11.27 -42.16
C ASP A 253 -31.24 10.66 -41.37
N VAL A 254 -31.55 9.96 -40.24
CA VAL A 254 -30.59 9.25 -39.43
C VAL A 254 -30.25 7.91 -40.09
N PRO A 255 -29.00 7.60 -40.36
CA PRO A 255 -28.63 6.34 -40.99
C PRO A 255 -29.09 5.12 -40.18
N ARG A 256 -29.72 4.12 -40.82
CA ARG A 256 -30.19 2.89 -40.14
C ARG A 256 -29.13 2.13 -39.37
N SER A 257 -27.86 2.27 -39.72
CA SER A 257 -26.71 1.67 -39.01
C SER A 257 -26.51 2.18 -37.60
N THR A 258 -27.04 3.38 -37.27
CA THR A 258 -26.97 3.95 -35.91
C THR A 258 -27.94 3.27 -34.94
N TRP A 259 -29.05 2.74 -35.42
CA TRP A 259 -30.10 2.11 -34.59
C TRP A 259 -29.87 0.62 -34.33
N SER A 260 -29.16 -0.11 -35.22
CA SER A 260 -28.88 -1.54 -35.04
C SER A 260 -27.84 -1.79 -33.93
N ARG A 261 -26.88 -0.89 -33.78
CA ARG A 261 -25.81 -1.00 -32.77
C ARG A 261 -26.29 -0.72 -31.33
N SER A 262 -27.33 0.11 -31.18
CA SER A 262 -27.92 0.40 -29.87
C SER A 262 -28.78 -0.78 -29.34
N LYS A 263 -29.43 -1.54 -30.25
CA LYS A 263 -30.26 -2.67 -29.84
C LYS A 263 -29.47 -3.93 -29.44
N ASP A 264 -28.30 -4.15 -30.04
CA ASP A 264 -27.47 -5.31 -29.70
C ASP A 264 -26.75 -5.14 -28.33
N SER A 265 -26.49 -3.89 -27.91
CA SER A 265 -25.95 -3.62 -26.57
C SER A 265 -26.96 -3.76 -25.43
N ASP A 266 -28.27 -3.57 -25.73
CA ASP A 266 -29.33 -3.67 -24.71
C ASP A 266 -29.79 -5.14 -24.50
N VAL A 267 -29.56 -6.02 -25.47
CA VAL A 267 -29.97 -7.43 -25.37
C VAL A 267 -28.98 -8.27 -24.55
N GLU A 268 -27.69 -7.94 -24.52
CA GLU A 268 -26.72 -8.65 -23.68
C GLU A 268 -26.76 -8.26 -22.20
N MET A 269 -27.32 -7.09 -21.85
CA MET A 269 -27.50 -6.67 -20.44
C MET A 269 -28.80 -7.12 -19.79
N GLY A 270 -29.71 -7.75 -20.53
CA GLY A 270 -31.04 -8.13 -20.06
C GLY A 270 -31.14 -9.48 -19.35
N SER A 271 -30.07 -10.30 -19.29
CA SER A 271 -30.15 -11.68 -18.82
C SER A 271 -29.61 -11.98 -17.42
N SER A 272 -29.23 -10.97 -16.61
CA SER A 272 -28.64 -11.21 -15.29
C SER A 272 -29.18 -10.38 -14.12
N ILE A 273 -30.40 -9.82 -14.20
CA ILE A 273 -31.05 -9.18 -13.05
C ILE A 273 -32.19 -10.09 -12.60
N PRO A 274 -32.12 -10.72 -11.41
CA PRO A 274 -33.28 -11.41 -10.84
C PRO A 274 -34.38 -10.39 -10.50
N PRO A 275 -35.66 -10.75 -10.64
CA PRO A 275 -36.77 -9.84 -10.37
C PRO A 275 -36.74 -9.42 -8.89
N LYS A 276 -36.81 -8.09 -8.65
CA LYS A 276 -37.00 -7.54 -7.32
C LYS A 276 -38.28 -8.09 -6.74
N SER A 277 -38.20 -8.75 -5.58
CA SER A 277 -39.36 -9.11 -4.76
C SER A 277 -40.16 -7.84 -4.40
N PRO A 278 -41.49 -7.93 -4.31
CA PRO A 278 -42.33 -6.78 -3.94
C PRO A 278 -41.98 -6.30 -2.53
N GLN A 279 -41.62 -5.04 -2.39
CA GLN A 279 -41.44 -4.42 -1.09
C GLN A 279 -42.82 -4.25 -0.44
N THR A 280 -43.01 -4.89 0.70
CA THR A 280 -44.15 -4.63 1.61
C THR A 280 -44.02 -3.21 2.15
N PRO A 281 -45.11 -2.40 2.16
CA PRO A 281 -45.03 -1.06 2.69
C PRO A 281 -44.79 -1.07 4.20
N ILE A 282 -43.82 -0.32 4.65
CA ILE A 282 -43.53 -0.08 6.06
C ILE A 282 -44.66 0.84 6.58
N VAL A 283 -45.51 0.27 7.44
CA VAL A 283 -46.50 1.05 8.19
C VAL A 283 -45.75 1.88 9.23
N ALA A 284 -45.82 3.19 9.07
CA ALA A 284 -45.36 4.15 10.05
C ALA A 284 -46.21 4.08 11.32
N VAL A 285 -45.61 3.64 12.42
CA VAL A 285 -46.23 3.73 13.76
C VAL A 285 -45.95 5.13 14.31
N SER A 286 -47.03 5.88 14.47
CA SER A 286 -47.04 7.19 15.15
C SER A 286 -46.86 7.01 16.67
N PRO A 287 -46.07 7.81 17.35
CA PRO A 287 -46.01 7.82 18.81
C PRO A 287 -47.07 8.79 19.37
N ASN A 288 -48.15 8.30 19.99
CA ASN A 288 -48.87 9.01 21.02
C ASN A 288 -49.89 8.09 21.73
N SER A 289 -49.66 7.83 23.00
CA SER A 289 -50.62 8.14 24.08
C SER A 289 -50.09 7.54 25.37
N THR A 290 -49.75 8.43 26.25
CA THR A 290 -49.75 8.27 27.71
C THR A 290 -51.13 7.80 28.15
N ASP A 291 -51.22 6.76 28.98
CA ASP A 291 -52.24 6.63 30.01
C ASP A 291 -51.72 5.83 31.18
N ASP A 292 -51.82 6.47 32.31
CA ASP A 292 -51.74 5.98 33.66
C ASP A 292 -52.46 4.65 33.88
N ILE A 293 -51.96 3.83 34.76
CA ILE A 293 -52.74 3.16 35.83
C ILE A 293 -51.78 2.71 36.94
N SER A 294 -51.98 3.36 38.06
CA SER A 294 -51.58 2.97 39.42
C SER A 294 -52.25 1.67 39.85
N GLY A 295 -51.53 0.86 40.67
CA GLY A 295 -52.25 0.14 41.75
C GLY A 295 -51.85 -1.30 42.01
N HIS A 296 -51.36 -1.48 43.25
CA HIS A 296 -51.48 -2.65 44.12
C HIS A 296 -50.67 -3.95 43.85
N ALA A 297 -49.75 -4.18 44.63
CA ALA A 297 -49.51 -5.06 45.80
C ALA A 297 -48.02 -5.33 45.97
#